data_89f03991dd90fd7fb29fd8b58ffc7cae
#
_entry.id   89f03991dd90fd7fb29fd8b58ffc7cae
#
_cell.length_a   1.000
_cell.length_b   1.000
_cell.length_c   1.000
_cell.angle_alpha   90.00
_cell.angle_beta   90.00
_cell.angle_gamma   90.00
#
_symmetry.space_group_name_H-M   'P 1'
#
loop_
_entity.id
_entity.type
_entity.pdbx_description
1 polymer ?
#
loop_
_entity_poly.entity_id
_entity_poly.type
_entity_poly.pdbx_seq_one_letter_code
_entity_poly.pdbx_strand_id
1 'polypeptide(L)'
;MQDSQTINKARALYYNLFANFFVPTSKIENYLELRKLATILKENPLDETSGNALQNILDKLDTSSNVKLLQEYDDIFHNPLSRKVRTTASYYDEGVESGKKRVEMIQFVAKTKLRRDENNYFEYEDSIGFIFSLMSSLCDEIASGNKEYENTVHCIFAQILNEFVDEFAKELFEHEKSEIYRELMIVLHAFVEFERFYLEVSKPPKKEKIKKKEECKIEEISEEEKERRARNKALKALGPKQSDNFPVEHISVGETEI
;
A
#
# COMPACT_ATOMS: atom_id res chain seq x y z
N MET A 1 -7.52 -4.79 -32.18
CA MET A 1 -7.43 -3.46 -31.53
C MET A 1 -8.58 -3.23 -30.55
N GLN A 2 -9.84 -3.44 -30.94
CA GLN A 2 -10.99 -3.22 -30.08
C GLN A 2 -10.98 -4.09 -28.81
N ASP A 3 -10.60 -5.36 -28.92
CA ASP A 3 -10.51 -6.28 -27.78
C ASP A 3 -9.47 -5.82 -26.72
N SER A 4 -8.30 -5.33 -27.16
CA SER A 4 -7.25 -4.85 -26.26
C SER A 4 -7.69 -3.61 -25.47
N GLN A 5 -8.43 -2.68 -26.07
CA GLN A 5 -8.96 -1.50 -25.38
C GLN A 5 -10.00 -1.89 -24.33
N THR A 6 -10.91 -2.81 -24.69
CA THR A 6 -11.94 -3.32 -23.78
C THR A 6 -11.32 -4.03 -22.57
N ILE A 7 -10.32 -4.89 -22.81
CA ILE A 7 -9.60 -5.58 -21.74
C ILE A 7 -8.91 -4.59 -20.81
N ASN A 8 -8.17 -3.60 -21.36
CA ASN A 8 -7.49 -2.62 -20.50
C ASN A 8 -8.48 -1.73 -19.75
N LYS A 9 -9.66 -1.45 -20.30
CA LYS A 9 -10.72 -0.76 -19.57
C LYS A 9 -11.25 -1.59 -18.40
N ALA A 10 -11.48 -2.88 -18.60
CA ALA A 10 -11.87 -3.80 -17.52
C ALA A 10 -10.79 -3.90 -16.44
N ARG A 11 -9.51 -4.01 -16.83
CA ARG A 11 -8.37 -4.00 -15.91
C ARG A 11 -8.34 -2.71 -15.08
N ALA A 12 -8.52 -1.56 -15.71
CA ALA A 12 -8.59 -0.27 -15.01
C ALA A 12 -9.71 -0.25 -13.96
N LEU A 13 -10.89 -0.80 -14.27
CA LEU A 13 -12.02 -0.87 -13.32
C LEU A 13 -11.71 -1.78 -12.12
N TYR A 14 -11.10 -2.96 -12.33
CA TYR A 14 -10.70 -3.83 -11.23
C TYR A 14 -9.63 -3.19 -10.35
N TYR A 15 -8.59 -2.61 -10.95
CA TYR A 15 -7.58 -1.87 -10.18
C TYR A 15 -8.19 -0.69 -9.40
N ASN A 16 -9.16 0.03 -9.99
CA ASN A 16 -9.86 1.12 -9.32
C ASN A 16 -10.70 0.61 -8.13
N LEU A 17 -11.36 -0.56 -8.29
CA LEU A 17 -12.07 -1.19 -7.18
C LEU A 17 -11.13 -1.40 -5.99
N PHE A 18 -10.00 -2.08 -6.22
CA PHE A 18 -9.03 -2.35 -5.16
C PHE A 18 -8.45 -1.06 -4.58
N ALA A 19 -8.10 -0.08 -5.42
CA ALA A 19 -7.61 1.22 -4.96
C ALA A 19 -8.58 1.87 -3.97
N ASN A 20 -9.88 1.88 -4.26
CA ASN A 20 -10.90 2.48 -3.39
C ASN A 20 -11.07 1.74 -2.05
N PHE A 21 -10.77 0.45 -1.99
CA PHE A 21 -10.77 -0.29 -0.72
C PHE A 21 -9.51 -0.02 0.11
N PHE A 22 -8.33 0.13 -0.53
CA PHE A 22 -7.05 0.32 0.16
C PHE A 22 -6.62 1.79 0.31
N VAL A 23 -7.38 2.72 -0.26
CA VAL A 23 -7.26 4.17 -0.04
C VAL A 23 -8.61 4.70 0.44
N PRO A 24 -9.07 4.29 1.62
CA PRO A 24 -10.39 4.65 2.09
C PRO A 24 -10.50 6.16 2.31
N THR A 25 -11.65 6.69 2.01
CA THR A 25 -11.97 8.10 2.19
C THR A 25 -13.19 8.27 3.08
N SER A 26 -13.18 9.31 3.91
CA SER A 26 -14.35 9.70 4.70
C SER A 26 -15.47 10.33 3.86
N LYS A 27 -15.21 10.69 2.60
CA LYS A 27 -16.19 11.30 1.71
C LYS A 27 -17.20 10.26 1.24
N ILE A 28 -18.46 10.53 1.51
CA ILE A 28 -19.57 9.62 1.16
C ILE A 28 -19.71 9.44 -0.37
N GLU A 29 -19.37 10.47 -1.14
CA GLU A 29 -19.42 10.43 -2.60
C GLU A 29 -18.51 9.32 -3.16
N ASN A 30 -17.28 9.22 -2.65
CA ASN A 30 -16.33 8.19 -3.09
C ASN A 30 -16.81 6.78 -2.68
N TYR A 31 -17.46 6.66 -1.52
CA TYR A 31 -18.06 5.41 -1.10
C TYR A 31 -19.22 4.97 -2.01
N LEU A 32 -20.06 5.90 -2.42
CA LEU A 32 -21.15 5.61 -3.37
C LEU A 32 -20.59 5.21 -4.76
N GLU A 33 -19.49 5.83 -5.19
CA GLU A 33 -18.76 5.45 -6.40
C GLU A 33 -18.16 4.03 -6.28
N LEU A 34 -17.58 3.68 -5.14
CA LEU A 34 -17.10 2.33 -4.85
C LEU A 34 -18.23 1.30 -4.99
N ARG A 35 -19.41 1.55 -4.39
CA ARG A 35 -20.55 0.64 -4.47
C ARG A 35 -21.05 0.49 -5.92
N LYS A 36 -21.11 1.59 -6.68
CA LYS A 36 -21.47 1.58 -8.09
C LYS A 36 -20.49 0.75 -8.91
N LEU A 37 -19.20 0.92 -8.67
CA LEU A 37 -18.14 0.16 -9.33
C LEU A 37 -18.25 -1.33 -9.03
N ALA A 38 -18.44 -1.71 -7.77
CA ALA A 38 -18.65 -3.10 -7.37
C ALA A 38 -19.90 -3.70 -8.05
N THR A 39 -20.97 -2.93 -8.23
CA THR A 39 -22.18 -3.36 -8.95
C THR A 39 -21.88 -3.63 -10.43
N ILE A 40 -21.17 -2.74 -11.11
CA ILE A 40 -20.78 -2.90 -12.52
C ILE A 40 -19.94 -4.18 -12.71
N LEU A 41 -18.95 -4.40 -11.82
CA LEU A 41 -18.07 -5.55 -11.92
C LEU A 41 -18.79 -6.86 -11.57
N LYS A 42 -19.76 -6.83 -10.66
CA LYS A 42 -20.63 -7.98 -10.35
C LYS A 42 -21.50 -8.39 -11.55
N GLU A 43 -21.95 -7.43 -12.36
CA GLU A 43 -22.70 -7.73 -13.59
C GLU A 43 -21.84 -8.37 -14.69
N ASN A 44 -20.51 -8.16 -14.63
CA ASN A 44 -19.54 -8.70 -15.57
C ASN A 44 -18.32 -9.27 -14.82
N PRO A 45 -18.51 -10.35 -14.03
CA PRO A 45 -17.44 -10.91 -13.20
C PRO A 45 -16.39 -11.64 -14.03
N LEU A 46 -15.20 -11.86 -13.46
CA LEU A 46 -14.15 -12.69 -14.08
C LEU A 46 -14.54 -14.17 -14.12
N ASP A 47 -15.18 -14.62 -13.05
CA ASP A 47 -15.71 -15.97 -12.89
C ASP A 47 -16.89 -15.98 -11.91
N GLU A 48 -17.54 -17.12 -11.74
CA GLU A 48 -18.68 -17.28 -10.83
C GLU A 48 -18.29 -16.99 -9.37
N THR A 49 -17.08 -17.39 -8.96
CA THR A 49 -16.61 -17.22 -7.58
C THR A 49 -16.41 -15.75 -7.25
N SER A 50 -15.76 -14.98 -8.13
CA SER A 50 -15.58 -13.53 -7.99
C SER A 50 -16.90 -12.77 -8.06
N GLY A 51 -17.86 -13.23 -8.89
CA GLY A 51 -19.20 -12.67 -8.95
C GLY A 51 -19.97 -12.83 -7.64
N ASN A 52 -19.92 -14.01 -7.04
CA ASN A 52 -20.53 -14.28 -5.73
C ASN A 52 -19.86 -13.46 -4.62
N ALA A 53 -18.53 -13.32 -4.64
CA ALA A 53 -17.81 -12.52 -3.69
C ALA A 53 -18.17 -11.02 -3.81
N LEU A 54 -18.31 -10.49 -5.03
CA LEU A 54 -18.79 -9.11 -5.26
C LEU A 54 -20.21 -8.90 -4.74
N GLN A 55 -21.11 -9.89 -4.91
CA GLN A 55 -22.44 -9.83 -4.32
C GLN A 55 -22.37 -9.78 -2.79
N ASN A 56 -21.56 -10.66 -2.17
CA ASN A 56 -21.37 -10.69 -0.71
C ASN A 56 -20.81 -9.36 -0.18
N ILE A 57 -19.89 -8.72 -0.92
CA ILE A 57 -19.39 -7.37 -0.59
C ILE A 57 -20.55 -6.37 -0.59
N LEU A 58 -21.35 -6.33 -1.65
CA LEU A 58 -22.48 -5.40 -1.78
C LEU A 58 -23.51 -5.59 -0.66
N ASP A 59 -23.77 -6.83 -0.26
CA ASP A 59 -24.71 -7.16 0.82
C ASP A 59 -24.20 -6.74 2.20
N LYS A 60 -22.88 -6.73 2.39
CA LYS A 60 -22.24 -6.31 3.65
C LYS A 60 -22.03 -4.80 3.74
N LEU A 61 -21.91 -4.11 2.60
CA LEU A 61 -21.75 -2.67 2.55
C LEU A 61 -23.10 -1.97 2.85
N ASP A 62 -23.11 -1.05 3.82
CA ASP A 62 -24.27 -0.22 4.11
C ASP A 62 -24.62 0.65 2.89
N THR A 63 -25.91 0.86 2.64
CA THR A 63 -26.39 1.67 1.50
C THR A 63 -26.26 3.18 1.72
N SER A 64 -26.13 3.60 2.97
CA SER A 64 -26.21 5.01 3.39
C SER A 64 -24.97 5.51 4.15
N SER A 65 -24.07 4.61 4.56
CA SER A 65 -22.94 4.94 5.44
C SER A 65 -21.70 4.13 5.10
N ASN A 66 -20.54 4.77 5.15
CA ASN A 66 -19.23 4.14 4.98
C ASN A 66 -18.60 3.70 6.31
N VAL A 67 -19.25 3.95 7.44
CA VAL A 67 -18.68 3.73 8.78
C VAL A 67 -18.22 2.29 8.99
N LYS A 68 -19.02 1.30 8.59
CA LYS A 68 -18.66 -0.11 8.73
C LYS A 68 -17.39 -0.46 7.97
N LEU A 69 -17.25 0.02 6.74
CA LEU A 69 -16.04 -0.21 5.94
C LEU A 69 -14.81 0.45 6.55
N LEU A 70 -14.94 1.70 7.00
CA LEU A 70 -13.84 2.43 7.64
C LEU A 70 -13.42 1.78 8.96
N GLN A 71 -14.37 1.29 9.75
CA GLN A 71 -14.09 0.60 11.00
C GLN A 71 -13.34 -0.73 10.74
N GLU A 72 -13.78 -1.53 9.76
CA GLU A 72 -13.08 -2.76 9.39
C GLU A 72 -11.65 -2.47 8.89
N TYR A 73 -11.47 -1.40 8.10
CA TYR A 73 -10.16 -0.95 7.66
C TYR A 73 -9.25 -0.58 8.85
N ASP A 74 -9.74 0.23 9.79
CA ASP A 74 -8.97 0.64 10.96
C ASP A 74 -8.64 -0.55 11.87
N ASP A 75 -9.58 -1.48 12.06
CA ASP A 75 -9.38 -2.68 12.86
C ASP A 75 -8.30 -3.62 12.28
N ILE A 76 -8.15 -3.67 10.95
CA ILE A 76 -7.18 -4.51 10.26
C ILE A 76 -5.80 -3.83 10.17
N PHE A 77 -5.77 -2.57 9.75
CA PHE A 77 -4.53 -1.90 9.35
C PHE A 77 -3.95 -0.98 10.42
N HIS A 78 -4.76 -0.46 11.35
CA HIS A 78 -4.32 0.56 12.31
C HIS A 78 -4.45 0.12 13.77
N ASN A 79 -5.31 -0.83 14.10
CA ASN A 79 -5.55 -1.23 15.48
C ASN A 79 -4.30 -1.87 16.11
N PRO A 80 -3.72 -1.29 17.17
CA PRO A 80 -2.53 -1.85 17.82
C PRO A 80 -2.78 -3.15 18.60
N LEU A 81 -4.05 -3.49 18.87
CA LEU A 81 -4.45 -4.67 19.64
C LEU A 81 -4.69 -5.90 18.75
N SER A 82 -4.78 -5.72 17.44
CA SER A 82 -4.93 -6.81 16.48
C SER A 82 -3.62 -7.13 15.75
N ARG A 83 -3.55 -8.31 15.11
CA ARG A 83 -2.46 -8.62 14.20
C ARG A 83 -2.54 -7.67 13.01
N LYS A 84 -1.59 -6.75 12.91
CA LYS A 84 -1.57 -5.76 11.83
C LYS A 84 -1.13 -6.39 10.50
N VAL A 85 -1.94 -6.25 9.45
CA VAL A 85 -1.55 -6.55 8.07
C VAL A 85 -0.78 -5.36 7.50
N ARG A 86 0.37 -5.62 6.88
CA ARG A 86 1.19 -4.57 6.28
C ARG A 86 0.78 -4.32 4.83
N THR A 87 0.95 -3.08 4.39
CA THR A 87 0.47 -2.63 3.07
C THR A 87 1.59 -2.42 2.05
N THR A 88 2.86 -2.42 2.46
CA THR A 88 4.00 -2.06 1.61
C THR A 88 4.73 -3.28 1.03
N ALA A 89 5.07 -3.23 -0.26
CA ALA A 89 5.86 -4.27 -0.92
C ALA A 89 7.24 -4.48 -0.26
N SER A 90 7.87 -3.39 0.21
CA SER A 90 9.15 -3.44 0.93
C SER A 90 9.08 -4.29 2.19
N TYR A 91 7.94 -4.28 2.90
CA TYR A 91 7.78 -5.11 4.10
C TYR A 91 7.80 -6.60 3.76
N TYR A 92 7.11 -7.00 2.70
CA TYR A 92 7.07 -8.41 2.26
C TYR A 92 8.39 -8.89 1.64
N ASP A 93 9.21 -7.96 1.14
CA ASP A 93 10.52 -8.30 0.57
C ASP A 93 11.64 -8.32 1.63
N GLU A 94 11.76 -7.26 2.42
CA GLU A 94 12.89 -7.03 3.33
C GLU A 94 12.48 -6.93 4.82
N GLY A 95 11.20 -6.92 5.14
CA GLY A 95 10.68 -6.72 6.50
C GLY A 95 10.79 -5.28 7.00
N VAL A 96 10.91 -4.29 6.10
CA VAL A 96 10.99 -2.86 6.40
C VAL A 96 9.93 -2.08 5.62
N GLU A 97 9.43 -1.00 6.19
CA GLU A 97 8.35 -0.21 5.56
C GLU A 97 8.82 0.66 4.38
N SER A 98 10.11 0.90 4.25
CA SER A 98 10.67 1.73 3.17
C SER A 98 12.01 1.13 2.73
N GLY A 99 11.94 0.16 1.83
CA GLY A 99 13.09 -0.58 1.31
C GLY A 99 13.27 -0.41 -0.19
N LYS A 100 13.89 -1.42 -0.82
CA LYS A 100 14.22 -1.40 -2.26
C LYS A 100 12.98 -1.29 -3.14
N LYS A 101 11.87 -1.98 -2.79
CA LYS A 101 10.63 -1.95 -3.57
C LYS A 101 10.04 -0.54 -3.68
N ARG A 102 10.18 0.26 -2.63
CA ARG A 102 9.80 1.68 -2.69
C ARG A 102 10.66 2.45 -3.70
N VAL A 103 11.98 2.24 -3.68
CA VAL A 103 12.89 2.91 -4.62
C VAL A 103 12.56 2.51 -6.07
N GLU A 104 12.31 1.22 -6.32
CA GLU A 104 11.88 0.72 -7.62
C GLU A 104 10.55 1.38 -8.07
N MET A 105 9.56 1.48 -7.17
CA MET A 105 8.29 2.14 -7.46
C MET A 105 8.47 3.62 -7.81
N ILE A 106 9.30 4.37 -7.08
CA ILE A 106 9.61 5.77 -7.39
C ILE A 106 10.19 5.87 -8.81
N GLN A 107 11.05 4.93 -9.22
CA GLN A 107 11.62 4.91 -10.57
C GLN A 107 10.56 4.61 -11.64
N PHE A 108 9.59 3.73 -11.36
CA PHE A 108 8.47 3.48 -12.28
C PHE A 108 7.55 4.69 -12.40
N VAL A 109 7.19 5.31 -11.28
CA VAL A 109 6.39 6.55 -11.25
C VAL A 109 7.07 7.67 -12.04
N ALA A 110 8.39 7.81 -11.93
CA ALA A 110 9.16 8.84 -12.65
C ALA A 110 9.09 8.69 -14.18
N LYS A 111 8.83 7.48 -14.70
CA LYS A 111 8.63 7.22 -16.15
C LYS A 111 7.22 7.61 -16.63
N THR A 112 6.33 8.01 -15.75
CA THR A 112 4.95 8.42 -16.05
C THR A 112 4.77 9.92 -15.83
N LYS A 113 3.63 10.45 -16.27
CA LYS A 113 3.19 11.82 -15.95
C LYS A 113 2.52 11.93 -14.57
N LEU A 114 2.25 10.80 -13.92
CA LEU A 114 1.58 10.73 -12.63
C LEU A 114 2.59 10.96 -11.49
N ARG A 115 2.10 11.54 -10.40
CA ARG A 115 2.90 11.76 -9.18
C ARG A 115 2.01 11.52 -7.98
N ARG A 116 2.61 11.07 -6.86
CA ARG A 116 1.92 10.96 -5.59
C ARG A 116 1.56 12.36 -5.09
N ASP A 117 0.31 12.54 -4.67
CA ASP A 117 -0.13 13.75 -4.00
C ASP A 117 0.23 13.66 -2.51
N GLU A 118 1.39 14.20 -2.16
CA GLU A 118 1.95 14.13 -0.79
C GLU A 118 1.10 14.88 0.24
N ASN A 119 0.22 15.78 -0.19
CA ASN A 119 -0.66 16.53 0.71
C ASN A 119 -1.88 15.73 1.15
N ASN A 120 -2.35 14.80 0.28
CA ASN A 120 -3.57 14.04 0.51
C ASN A 120 -3.35 12.54 0.68
N TYR A 121 -2.15 12.03 0.36
CA TYR A 121 -1.82 10.62 0.47
C TYR A 121 -0.48 10.42 1.19
N PHE A 122 -0.53 9.87 2.39
CA PHE A 122 0.63 9.79 3.31
C PHE A 122 1.37 8.46 3.25
N GLU A 123 0.81 7.43 2.62
CA GLU A 123 1.50 6.15 2.48
C GLU A 123 2.60 6.21 1.40
N TYR A 124 3.50 5.24 1.44
CA TYR A 124 4.62 5.15 0.50
C TYR A 124 4.17 4.72 -0.91
N GLU A 125 5.03 4.96 -1.89
CA GLU A 125 4.78 4.64 -3.30
C GLU A 125 4.66 3.13 -3.56
N ASP A 126 5.17 2.29 -2.67
CA ASP A 126 5.06 0.83 -2.72
C ASP A 126 3.94 0.26 -1.85
N SER A 127 3.04 1.11 -1.33
CA SER A 127 1.82 0.64 -0.68
C SER A 127 0.84 0.05 -1.69
N ILE A 128 0.10 -0.96 -1.27
CA ILE A 128 -0.87 -1.68 -2.13
C ILE A 128 -1.93 -0.73 -2.72
N GLY A 129 -2.39 0.24 -1.94
CA GLY A 129 -3.36 1.24 -2.37
C GLY A 129 -2.80 2.16 -3.46
N PHE A 130 -1.55 2.64 -3.30
CA PHE A 130 -0.91 3.45 -4.34
C PHE A 130 -0.64 2.65 -5.61
N ILE A 131 -0.15 1.41 -5.48
CA ILE A 131 0.10 0.53 -6.63
C ILE A 131 -1.19 0.34 -7.43
N PHE A 132 -2.31 0.02 -6.78
CA PHE A 132 -3.58 -0.16 -7.48
C PHE A 132 -4.09 1.14 -8.13
N SER A 133 -3.96 2.28 -7.46
CA SER A 133 -4.35 3.58 -8.02
C SER A 133 -3.54 3.91 -9.28
N LEU A 134 -2.22 3.69 -9.23
CA LEU A 134 -1.34 3.90 -10.36
C LEU A 134 -1.67 2.96 -11.53
N MET A 135 -1.83 1.67 -11.25
CA MET A 135 -2.16 0.65 -12.26
C MET A 135 -3.52 0.93 -12.92
N SER A 136 -4.51 1.38 -12.14
CA SER A 136 -5.80 1.81 -12.68
C SER A 136 -5.65 2.93 -13.70
N SER A 137 -4.92 3.99 -13.32
CA SER A 137 -4.70 5.15 -14.18
C SER A 137 -3.92 4.79 -15.45
N LEU A 138 -2.87 3.97 -15.34
CA LEU A 138 -2.08 3.54 -16.49
C LEU A 138 -2.86 2.63 -17.44
N CYS A 139 -3.67 1.72 -16.91
CA CYS A 139 -4.55 0.87 -17.72
C CYS A 139 -5.63 1.68 -18.45
N ASP A 140 -6.15 2.74 -17.84
CA ASP A 140 -7.12 3.64 -18.47
C ASP A 140 -6.48 4.47 -19.60
N GLU A 141 -5.25 4.95 -19.41
CA GLU A 141 -4.45 5.60 -20.46
C GLU A 141 -4.21 4.65 -21.65
N ILE A 142 -3.85 3.39 -21.38
CA ILE A 142 -3.66 2.39 -22.44
C ILE A 142 -4.98 2.10 -23.16
N ALA A 143 -6.10 1.99 -22.45
CA ALA A 143 -7.43 1.82 -23.02
C ALA A 143 -7.83 3.01 -23.90
N SER A 144 -7.37 4.21 -23.57
CA SER A 144 -7.56 5.43 -24.35
C SER A 144 -6.62 5.55 -25.55
N GLY A 145 -5.70 4.60 -25.76
CA GLY A 145 -4.79 4.51 -26.91
C GLY A 145 -3.34 4.89 -26.62
N ASN A 146 -3.00 5.28 -25.39
CA ASN A 146 -1.64 5.62 -25.00
C ASN A 146 -0.82 4.39 -24.64
N LYS A 147 -0.23 3.73 -25.63
CA LYS A 147 0.50 2.47 -25.47
C LYS A 147 1.87 2.59 -24.80
N GLU A 148 2.37 3.81 -24.60
CA GLU A 148 3.70 4.03 -24.00
C GLU A 148 3.83 3.41 -22.61
N TYR A 149 2.71 3.20 -21.89
CA TYR A 149 2.69 2.66 -20.55
C TYR A 149 2.56 1.12 -20.45
N GLU A 150 2.38 0.40 -21.59
CA GLU A 150 2.23 -1.07 -21.57
C GLU A 150 3.40 -1.75 -20.85
N ASN A 151 4.64 -1.37 -21.19
CA ASN A 151 5.82 -1.92 -20.54
C ASN A 151 5.93 -1.51 -19.06
N THR A 152 5.53 -0.31 -18.70
CA THR A 152 5.55 0.15 -17.30
C THR A 152 4.56 -0.64 -16.45
N VAL A 153 3.35 -0.85 -16.95
CA VAL A 153 2.32 -1.68 -16.29
C VAL A 153 2.83 -3.12 -16.10
N HIS A 154 3.41 -3.72 -17.15
CA HIS A 154 3.99 -5.05 -17.08
C HIS A 154 5.08 -5.13 -16.00
N CYS A 155 6.02 -4.18 -15.98
CA CYS A 155 7.12 -4.18 -15.00
C CYS A 155 6.62 -3.96 -13.56
N ILE A 156 5.68 -3.05 -13.32
CA ILE A 156 5.10 -2.84 -11.99
C ILE A 156 4.39 -4.10 -11.51
N PHE A 157 3.60 -4.73 -12.38
CA PHE A 157 2.96 -5.99 -12.02
C PHE A 157 3.99 -7.08 -11.72
N ALA A 158 4.91 -7.36 -12.64
CA ALA A 158 5.84 -8.48 -12.53
C ALA A 158 6.85 -8.34 -11.39
N GLN A 159 7.41 -7.13 -11.19
CA GLN A 159 8.53 -6.91 -10.28
C GLN A 159 8.10 -6.40 -8.88
N ILE A 160 6.90 -5.86 -8.76
CA ILE A 160 6.41 -5.32 -7.50
C ILE A 160 5.18 -6.10 -7.02
N LEU A 161 4.02 -5.94 -7.67
CA LEU A 161 2.75 -6.46 -7.18
C LEU A 161 2.74 -7.99 -7.08
N ASN A 162 3.15 -8.68 -8.13
CA ASN A 162 3.18 -10.13 -8.20
C ASN A 162 4.05 -10.78 -7.12
N GLU A 163 5.09 -10.08 -6.66
CA GLU A 163 6.05 -10.60 -5.68
C GLU A 163 5.49 -10.74 -4.26
N PHE A 164 4.44 -9.97 -3.90
CA PHE A 164 3.92 -9.98 -2.55
C PHE A 164 2.41 -10.15 -2.42
N VAL A 165 1.65 -9.96 -3.50
CA VAL A 165 0.18 -9.91 -3.45
C VAL A 165 -0.44 -11.18 -2.89
N ASP A 166 0.13 -12.36 -3.17
CA ASP A 166 -0.40 -13.64 -2.65
C ASP A 166 -0.25 -13.75 -1.13
N GLU A 167 0.89 -13.31 -0.58
CA GLU A 167 1.13 -13.32 0.86
C GLU A 167 0.25 -12.28 1.56
N PHE A 168 0.17 -11.09 1.01
CA PHE A 168 -0.72 -10.02 1.46
C PHE A 168 -2.19 -10.49 1.48
N ALA A 169 -2.67 -11.04 0.36
CA ALA A 169 -4.05 -11.50 0.24
C ALA A 169 -4.36 -12.63 1.24
N LYS A 170 -3.41 -13.55 1.45
CA LYS A 170 -3.55 -14.60 2.45
C LYS A 170 -3.65 -14.05 3.87
N GLU A 171 -2.75 -13.13 4.25
CA GLU A 171 -2.76 -12.53 5.59
C GLU A 171 -4.06 -11.79 5.88
N LEU A 172 -4.57 -11.08 4.86
CA LEU A 172 -5.81 -10.32 4.96
C LEU A 172 -7.05 -11.23 4.98
N PHE A 173 -7.06 -12.30 4.18
CA PHE A 173 -8.13 -13.29 4.17
C PHE A 173 -8.26 -14.03 5.51
N GLU A 174 -7.12 -14.37 6.13
CA GLU A 174 -7.04 -15.08 7.41
C GLU A 174 -7.22 -14.16 8.64
N HIS A 175 -7.30 -12.86 8.43
CA HIS A 175 -7.41 -11.90 9.53
C HIS A 175 -8.76 -12.00 10.24
N GLU A 176 -8.74 -12.01 11.59
CA GLU A 176 -9.94 -12.22 12.43
C GLU A 176 -11.04 -11.17 12.25
N LYS A 177 -10.65 -9.93 11.91
CA LYS A 177 -11.57 -8.80 11.68
C LYS A 177 -11.97 -8.62 10.23
N SER A 178 -11.49 -9.49 9.33
CA SER A 178 -11.75 -9.40 7.90
C SER A 178 -13.10 -10.02 7.55
N GLU A 179 -14.07 -9.21 7.20
CA GLU A 179 -15.39 -9.63 6.73
C GLU A 179 -15.63 -9.23 5.26
N ILE A 180 -15.55 -7.93 4.97
CA ILE A 180 -15.67 -7.38 3.62
C ILE A 180 -14.37 -7.61 2.86
N TYR A 181 -13.24 -7.36 3.50
CA TYR A 181 -11.92 -7.58 2.90
C TYR A 181 -11.64 -9.06 2.59
N ARG A 182 -12.23 -10.00 3.34
CA ARG A 182 -12.13 -11.43 3.01
C ARG A 182 -12.75 -11.75 1.65
N GLU A 183 -13.94 -11.24 1.38
CA GLU A 183 -14.59 -11.38 0.08
C GLU A 183 -13.79 -10.65 -1.02
N LEU A 184 -13.25 -9.47 -0.70
CA LEU A 184 -12.40 -8.72 -1.61
C LEU A 184 -11.15 -9.51 -2.02
N MET A 185 -10.56 -10.32 -1.11
CA MET A 185 -9.40 -11.16 -1.42
C MET A 185 -9.74 -12.29 -2.39
N ILE A 186 -10.98 -12.78 -2.39
CA ILE A 186 -11.45 -13.75 -3.40
C ILE A 186 -11.45 -13.10 -4.79
N VAL A 187 -11.99 -11.87 -4.88
CA VAL A 187 -11.99 -11.10 -6.14
C VAL A 187 -10.56 -10.77 -6.57
N LEU A 188 -9.71 -10.36 -5.64
CA LEU A 188 -8.30 -10.04 -5.91
C LEU A 188 -7.53 -11.26 -6.44
N HIS A 189 -7.75 -12.43 -5.85
CA HIS A 189 -7.12 -13.67 -6.30
C HIS A 189 -7.50 -14.00 -7.75
N ALA A 190 -8.78 -13.96 -8.10
CA ALA A 190 -9.24 -14.19 -9.47
C ALA A 190 -8.63 -13.18 -10.45
N PHE A 191 -8.56 -11.91 -10.05
CA PHE A 191 -7.99 -10.84 -10.86
C PHE A 191 -6.47 -11.00 -11.05
N VAL A 192 -5.73 -11.37 -10.01
CA VAL A 192 -4.27 -11.58 -10.10
C VAL A 192 -3.94 -12.77 -11.00
N GLU A 193 -4.70 -13.86 -10.94
CA GLU A 193 -4.52 -15.00 -11.87
C GLU A 193 -4.82 -14.58 -13.31
N PHE A 194 -5.86 -13.75 -13.54
CA PHE A 194 -6.13 -13.16 -14.85
C PHE A 194 -4.96 -12.27 -15.32
N GLU A 195 -4.42 -11.39 -14.48
CA GLU A 195 -3.29 -10.52 -14.80
C GLU A 195 -2.03 -11.33 -15.14
N ARG A 196 -1.73 -12.39 -14.38
CA ARG A 196 -0.63 -13.32 -14.67
C ARG A 196 -0.75 -13.92 -16.06
N PHE A 197 -1.94 -14.39 -16.40
CA PHE A 197 -2.21 -14.94 -17.74
C PHE A 197 -2.09 -13.87 -18.82
N TYR A 198 -2.71 -12.72 -18.64
CA TYR A 198 -2.73 -11.65 -19.64
C TYR A 198 -1.37 -11.02 -19.90
N LEU A 199 -0.56 -10.86 -18.86
CA LEU A 199 0.79 -10.28 -18.92
C LEU A 199 1.90 -11.32 -19.12
N GLU A 200 1.56 -12.60 -19.23
CA GLU A 200 2.51 -13.71 -19.34
C GLU A 200 3.54 -13.76 -18.19
N VAL A 201 3.11 -13.43 -16.98
CA VAL A 201 3.95 -13.40 -15.79
C VAL A 201 3.71 -14.64 -14.95
N SER A 202 4.77 -15.38 -14.65
CA SER A 202 4.70 -16.56 -13.79
C SER A 202 4.50 -16.19 -12.32
N LYS A 203 3.82 -17.05 -11.57
CA LYS A 203 3.74 -16.94 -10.13
C LYS A 203 5.13 -17.03 -9.51
N PRO A 204 5.50 -16.12 -8.57
CA PRO A 204 6.81 -16.19 -7.93
C PRO A 204 6.95 -17.46 -7.09
N PRO A 205 8.15 -18.04 -7.00
CA PRO A 205 8.41 -19.15 -6.10
C PRO A 205 8.13 -18.72 -4.66
N LYS A 206 7.56 -19.62 -3.84
CA LYS A 206 7.36 -19.32 -2.42
C LYS A 206 8.70 -18.99 -1.78
N LYS A 207 8.86 -17.76 -1.31
CA LYS A 207 10.02 -17.37 -0.50
C LYS A 207 9.97 -18.22 0.78
N GLU A 208 10.99 -19.05 1.02
CA GLU A 208 11.15 -19.64 2.34
C GLU A 208 11.32 -18.48 3.31
N LYS A 209 10.36 -18.34 4.24
CA LYS A 209 10.53 -17.37 5.34
C LYS A 209 11.82 -17.74 6.04
N ILE A 210 12.87 -16.97 5.83
CA ILE A 210 14.01 -16.99 6.73
C ILE A 210 13.39 -16.66 8.08
N LYS A 211 13.09 -17.72 8.88
CA LYS A 211 12.79 -17.53 10.29
C LYS A 211 14.02 -16.79 10.82
N LYS A 212 13.94 -15.44 10.89
CA LYS A 212 14.78 -14.70 11.80
C LYS A 212 14.50 -15.36 13.14
N LYS A 213 15.33 -16.33 13.54
CA LYS A 213 15.44 -16.67 14.93
C LYS A 213 15.73 -15.33 15.58
N GLU A 214 14.75 -14.80 16.29
CA GLU A 214 14.97 -13.92 17.42
C GLU A 214 15.69 -14.76 18.48
N GLU A 215 16.87 -15.25 18.14
CA GLU A 215 17.91 -15.39 19.12
C GLU A 215 18.29 -13.94 19.44
N CYS A 216 17.54 -13.33 20.38
CA CYS A 216 18.17 -12.43 21.32
C CYS A 216 19.32 -13.24 21.95
N LYS A 217 20.45 -13.34 21.24
CA LYS A 217 21.72 -13.46 21.90
C LYS A 217 21.79 -12.18 22.69
N ILE A 218 21.50 -12.30 23.99
CA ILE A 218 22.04 -11.39 24.97
C ILE A 218 23.55 -11.57 24.79
N GLU A 219 24.12 -10.84 23.83
CA GLU A 219 25.56 -10.66 23.77
C GLU A 219 25.88 -10.07 25.13
N GLU A 220 26.62 -10.82 25.94
CA GLU A 220 27.15 -10.31 27.20
C GLU A 220 27.86 -9.02 26.83
N ILE A 221 27.24 -7.90 27.22
CA ILE A 221 27.74 -6.56 26.94
C ILE A 221 29.13 -6.54 27.55
N SER A 222 30.18 -6.33 26.75
CA SER A 222 31.53 -6.27 27.21
C SER A 222 31.66 -5.26 28.37
N GLU A 223 32.57 -5.50 29.30
CA GLU A 223 32.78 -4.58 30.44
C GLU A 223 33.06 -3.16 29.96
N GLU A 224 33.78 -3.01 28.84
CA GLU A 224 34.04 -1.72 28.20
C GLU A 224 32.74 -0.99 27.74
N GLU A 225 31.77 -1.72 27.21
CA GLU A 225 30.49 -1.16 26.79
C GLU A 225 29.61 -0.81 28.00
N LYS A 226 29.68 -1.57 29.09
CA LYS A 226 29.01 -1.23 30.34
C LYS A 226 29.59 0.05 30.95
N GLU A 227 30.92 0.18 30.96
CA GLU A 227 31.59 1.40 31.42
C GLU A 227 31.24 2.64 30.54
N ARG A 228 31.22 2.47 29.22
CA ARG A 228 30.83 3.52 28.29
C ARG A 228 29.40 3.99 28.55
N ARG A 229 28.47 3.07 28.76
CA ARG A 229 27.05 3.39 29.08
C ARG A 229 26.91 4.07 30.44
N ALA A 230 27.67 3.64 31.45
CA ALA A 230 27.70 4.27 32.77
C ALA A 230 28.25 5.70 32.69
N ARG A 231 29.35 5.91 31.94
CA ARG A 231 29.94 7.23 31.70
C ARG A 231 28.98 8.17 30.98
N ASN A 232 28.29 7.70 29.92
CA ASN A 232 27.30 8.48 29.20
C ASN A 232 26.07 8.82 30.04
N LYS A 233 25.65 7.93 30.94
CA LYS A 233 24.55 8.17 31.89
C LYS A 233 24.96 9.22 32.92
N ALA A 234 26.19 9.16 33.43
CA ALA A 234 26.71 10.15 34.36
C ALA A 234 26.85 11.54 33.71
N LEU A 235 27.31 11.61 32.45
CA LEU A 235 27.39 12.85 31.68
C LEU A 235 26.02 13.47 31.41
N LYS A 236 25.02 12.66 31.12
CA LYS A 236 23.63 13.13 30.97
C LYS A 236 23.03 13.63 32.28
N ALA A 237 23.39 13.04 33.42
CA ALA A 237 22.92 13.45 34.73
C ALA A 237 23.51 14.80 35.18
N LEU A 238 24.67 15.20 34.64
CA LEU A 238 25.32 16.48 34.91
C LEU A 238 24.66 17.67 34.18
N GLY A 239 23.68 17.38 33.29
CA GLY A 239 23.02 18.42 32.50
C GLY A 239 23.90 19.02 31.38
N PRO A 240 23.34 19.84 30.49
CA PRO A 240 24.10 20.54 29.48
C PRO A 240 25.08 21.51 30.15
N LYS A 241 26.35 21.44 29.75
CA LYS A 241 27.32 22.50 30.14
C LYS A 241 26.73 23.83 29.73
N GLN A 242 26.65 24.80 30.67
CA GLN A 242 26.36 26.19 30.32
C GLN A 242 27.41 26.57 29.28
N SER A 243 26.98 26.76 28.04
CA SER A 243 27.82 27.35 27.02
C SER A 243 27.99 28.83 27.37
N ASP A 244 29.23 29.25 27.46
CA ASP A 244 29.58 30.66 27.60
C ASP A 244 28.83 31.50 26.58
N ASN A 245 28.24 32.62 27.04
CA ASN A 245 27.47 33.56 26.27
C ASN A 245 28.21 33.99 25.00
N PHE A 246 27.75 33.46 23.85
CA PHE A 246 27.99 34.16 22.59
C PHE A 246 26.89 35.20 22.42
N PRO A 247 27.26 36.51 22.18
CA PRO A 247 26.27 37.52 21.94
C PRO A 247 25.52 37.19 20.64
N VAL A 248 24.21 37.01 20.74
CA VAL A 248 23.32 36.86 19.56
C VAL A 248 23.06 38.31 19.07
N GLU A 249 23.67 38.69 17.95
CA GLU A 249 23.30 39.91 17.24
C GLU A 249 21.90 39.69 16.63
N HIS A 250 20.94 40.49 17.13
CA HIS A 250 19.61 40.58 16.53
C HIS A 250 19.71 41.40 15.23
N ILE A 251 19.60 40.72 14.11
CA ILE A 251 19.37 41.37 12.82
C ILE A 251 17.89 41.78 12.78
N SER A 252 17.64 43.06 12.97
CA SER A 252 16.35 43.69 12.73
C SER A 252 16.12 43.76 11.22
N VAL A 253 15.16 43.01 10.73
CA VAL A 253 14.65 43.15 9.36
C VAL A 253 13.75 44.38 9.35
N GLY A 254 14.23 45.44 8.68
CA GLY A 254 13.49 46.68 8.52
C GLY A 254 12.20 46.47 7.73
N GLU A 255 11.13 47.02 8.26
CA GLU A 255 9.89 47.24 7.54
C GLU A 255 10.19 48.23 6.39
N THR A 256 9.92 47.80 5.15
CA THR A 256 9.77 48.72 4.02
C THR A 256 8.30 48.86 3.73
N GLU A 257 7.72 49.99 4.14
CA GLU A 257 6.49 50.52 3.55
C GLU A 257 6.69 50.75 2.05
N ILE A 258 5.81 50.21 1.21
CA ILE A 258 5.06 50.97 0.17
C ILE A 258 3.87 50.07 -0.24
#